data_c43db28804ab12789d940ab1a1b58224
#
_entry.id   c43db28804ab12789d940ab1a1b58224
#
_cell.length_a   1.000
_cell.length_b   1.000
_cell.length_c   1.000
_cell.angle_alpha   90.00
_cell.angle_beta   90.00
_cell.angle_gamma   90.00
#
_symmetry.space_group_name_H-M   'P 1'
#
loop_
_entity.id
_entity.type
_entity.pdbx_description
1 polymer ?
#
loop_
_entity_poly.entity_id
_entity_poly.type
_entity_poly.pdbx_seq_one_letter_code
_entity_poly.pdbx_strand_id
1 'polypeptide(L)'
;MELSKWIIEEAEQLGFDACGIANATVLEEESVHVEQWLEKGHEGEMSYLTRNKEKRYDPRLLAEGTKSIVTVLYNYFPKQLLGDGKHFKIAKYAYGADYHDVLKRKMRQLLERIEEQTGKLLGSRIFVDSAPVLERAWAVRCGLGFIGKNTALIHSPMSLTASRSQHNKEELDINPTARRSRRQCGGSFFFIGHLFLPLELEETGKPLPNRCGRCNKCIDACPTGALETPFHIDARKCISYLTIEYKGSLADHNPTAFDGWMYGCDICQDVCPYNRFSLPNTEPEFQPSEQLLAMRGDDWKKLTETEFETLFKHSAVQRAGFEGLKRNIEFISSGELRDAVHDNE
;
A
#
# COMPACT_ATOMS: atom_id res chain seq x y z
N MET A 1 15.72 21.78 11.87
CA MET A 1 15.42 22.13 10.44
C MET A 1 16.42 21.53 9.46
N GLU A 2 17.71 21.70 9.71
CA GLU A 2 18.75 21.23 8.79
C GLU A 2 18.75 19.68 8.61
N LEU A 3 18.78 18.91 9.71
CA LEU A 3 18.79 17.44 9.64
C LEU A 3 17.49 16.86 9.06
N SER A 4 16.34 17.37 9.44
CA SER A 4 15.05 16.92 8.89
C SER A 4 14.95 17.14 7.39
N LYS A 5 15.40 18.29 6.90
CA LYS A 5 15.44 18.59 5.47
C LYS A 5 16.42 17.68 4.74
N TRP A 6 17.61 17.46 5.30
CA TRP A 6 18.61 16.57 4.73
C TRP A 6 18.12 15.12 4.63
N ILE A 7 17.42 14.60 5.66
CA ILE A 7 16.82 13.25 5.62
C ILE A 7 15.83 13.13 4.45
N ILE A 8 14.99 14.14 4.21
CA ILE A 8 14.06 14.14 3.08
C ILE A 8 14.81 14.12 1.74
N GLU A 9 15.85 14.91 1.61
CA GLU A 9 16.68 14.97 0.40
C GLU A 9 17.38 13.64 0.14
N GLU A 10 17.90 12.97 1.18
CA GLU A 10 18.51 11.64 1.07
C GLU A 10 17.49 10.55 0.70
N ALA A 11 16.29 10.60 1.27
CA ALA A 11 15.22 9.70 0.87
C ALA A 11 14.84 9.88 -0.61
N GLU A 12 14.74 11.13 -1.10
CA GLU A 12 14.52 11.43 -2.52
C GLU A 12 15.66 10.88 -3.41
N GLN A 13 16.92 10.98 -2.98
CA GLN A 13 18.08 10.45 -3.71
C GLN A 13 18.07 8.92 -3.79
N LEU A 14 17.60 8.23 -2.74
CA LEU A 14 17.42 6.80 -2.71
C LEU A 14 16.22 6.32 -3.56
N GLY A 15 15.44 7.25 -4.10
CA GLY A 15 14.36 6.98 -5.03
C GLY A 15 12.98 6.92 -4.42
N PHE A 16 12.82 7.24 -3.14
CA PHE A 16 11.49 7.39 -2.56
C PHE A 16 10.73 8.57 -3.19
N ASP A 17 9.43 8.38 -3.42
CA ASP A 17 8.59 9.39 -4.09
C ASP A 17 8.18 10.52 -3.14
N ALA A 18 8.09 10.23 -1.86
CA ALA A 18 7.85 11.21 -0.81
C ALA A 18 8.44 10.76 0.52
N CYS A 19 8.81 11.71 1.35
CA CYS A 19 9.30 11.50 2.70
C CYS A 19 8.75 12.61 3.61
N GLY A 20 8.37 12.24 4.83
CA GLY A 20 7.92 13.18 5.84
C GLY A 20 8.24 12.71 7.25
N ILE A 21 8.23 13.63 8.19
CA ILE A 21 8.62 13.40 9.58
C ILE A 21 7.53 13.90 10.50
N ALA A 22 7.18 13.09 11.51
CA ALA A 22 6.27 13.45 12.60
C ALA A 22 6.88 13.06 13.95
N ASN A 23 6.47 13.75 15.00
CA ASN A 23 6.82 13.39 16.38
C ASN A 23 6.11 12.11 16.81
N ALA A 24 6.81 11.26 17.56
CA ALA A 24 6.25 10.02 18.10
C ALA A 24 5.30 10.32 19.26
N THR A 25 4.02 10.34 18.97
CA THR A 25 2.92 10.57 19.91
C THR A 25 1.92 9.43 19.88
N VAL A 26 1.03 9.36 20.87
CA VAL A 26 -0.10 8.42 20.83
C VAL A 26 -1.05 8.80 19.70
N LEU A 27 -1.59 7.80 19.01
CA LEU A 27 -2.60 7.91 17.96
C LEU A 27 -4.01 7.81 18.59
N GLU A 28 -4.41 8.81 19.37
CA GLU A 28 -5.64 8.76 20.17
C GLU A 28 -6.91 8.69 19.30
N GLU A 29 -7.03 9.55 18.30
CA GLU A 29 -8.20 9.57 17.40
C GLU A 29 -8.28 8.30 16.56
N GLU A 30 -7.14 7.87 16.02
CA GLU A 30 -7.05 6.69 15.17
C GLU A 30 -7.34 5.41 15.96
N SER A 31 -6.94 5.35 17.25
CA SER A 31 -7.21 4.21 18.12
C SER A 31 -8.70 3.99 18.32
N VAL A 32 -9.49 5.05 18.52
CA VAL A 32 -10.95 4.98 18.67
C VAL A 32 -11.58 4.37 17.41
N HIS A 33 -11.15 4.78 16.22
CA HIS A 33 -11.67 4.23 14.96
C HIS A 33 -11.33 2.73 14.80
N VAL A 34 -10.10 2.34 15.19
CA VAL A 34 -9.67 0.93 15.10
C VAL A 34 -10.47 0.07 16.08
N GLU A 35 -10.66 0.53 17.34
CA GLU A 35 -11.45 -0.23 18.32
C GLU A 35 -12.89 -0.43 17.84
N GLN A 36 -13.56 0.62 17.36
CA GLN A 36 -14.92 0.51 16.80
C GLN A 36 -15.00 -0.46 15.61
N TRP A 37 -13.96 -0.54 14.80
CA TRP A 37 -13.87 -1.44 13.66
C TRP A 37 -13.70 -2.90 14.12
N LEU A 38 -12.86 -3.13 15.13
CA LEU A 38 -12.64 -4.44 15.76
C LEU A 38 -13.89 -4.91 16.52
N GLU A 39 -14.59 -4.03 17.25
CA GLU A 39 -15.85 -4.37 17.95
C GLU A 39 -16.93 -4.90 16.99
N LYS A 40 -16.90 -4.48 15.72
CA LYS A 40 -17.82 -4.99 14.69
C LYS A 40 -17.35 -6.30 14.05
N GLY A 41 -16.17 -6.81 14.41
CA GLY A 41 -15.56 -8.00 13.82
C GLY A 41 -15.21 -7.81 12.33
N HIS A 42 -14.97 -6.57 11.90
CA HIS A 42 -14.70 -6.25 10.50
C HIS A 42 -13.32 -6.69 10.03
N GLU A 43 -12.42 -7.08 10.94
CA GLU A 43 -11.10 -7.66 10.64
C GLU A 43 -11.19 -9.09 10.10
N GLY A 44 -12.32 -9.77 10.30
CA GLY A 44 -12.46 -11.17 9.93
C GLY A 44 -11.48 -12.07 10.69
N GLU A 45 -10.75 -12.95 10.00
CA GLU A 45 -9.80 -13.90 10.60
C GLU A 45 -8.41 -13.28 10.89
N MET A 46 -8.20 -11.97 10.61
CA MET A 46 -6.92 -11.29 10.85
C MET A 46 -6.68 -11.02 12.35
N SER A 47 -6.68 -12.09 13.18
CA SER A 47 -6.52 -12.01 14.65
C SER A 47 -5.24 -11.28 15.11
N TYR A 48 -4.24 -11.15 14.23
CA TYR A 48 -3.04 -10.36 14.53
C TYR A 48 -3.33 -8.86 14.71
N LEU A 49 -4.47 -8.37 14.22
CA LEU A 49 -4.90 -6.99 14.39
C LEU A 49 -5.42 -6.70 15.81
N THR A 50 -5.93 -7.71 16.50
CA THR A 50 -6.39 -7.59 17.89
C THR A 50 -5.26 -7.70 18.91
N ARG A 51 -4.09 -8.19 18.48
CA ARG A 51 -2.90 -8.35 19.34
C ARG A 51 -2.03 -7.08 19.34
N ASN A 52 -1.41 -6.80 20.48
CA ASN A 52 -0.47 -5.68 20.64
C ASN A 52 -1.09 -4.31 20.25
N LYS A 53 -2.34 -4.07 20.61
CA LYS A 53 -3.07 -2.84 20.27
C LYS A 53 -2.38 -1.60 20.84
N GLU A 54 -1.93 -1.64 22.09
CA GLU A 54 -1.21 -0.54 22.73
C GLU A 54 0.04 -0.13 21.94
N LYS A 55 0.80 -1.13 21.43
CA LYS A 55 1.98 -0.89 20.59
C LYS A 55 1.61 -0.32 19.21
N ARG A 56 0.40 -0.61 18.75
CA ARG A 56 -0.13 -0.08 17.49
C ARG A 56 -0.50 1.40 17.62
N TYR A 57 -0.95 1.79 18.81
CA TYR A 57 -1.38 3.16 19.08
C TYR A 57 -0.25 4.06 19.58
N ASP A 58 0.72 3.50 20.30
CA ASP A 58 1.89 4.23 20.78
C ASP A 58 3.19 3.63 20.22
N PRO A 59 3.85 4.31 19.29
CA PRO A 59 5.09 3.84 18.66
C PRO A 59 6.24 3.68 19.66
N ARG A 60 6.20 4.40 20.79
CA ARG A 60 7.22 4.34 21.83
C ARG A 60 7.20 3.01 22.59
N LEU A 61 6.03 2.33 22.63
CA LEU A 61 5.91 0.97 23.18
C LEU A 61 6.38 -0.11 22.19
N LEU A 62 6.41 0.20 20.89
CA LEU A 62 6.89 -0.71 19.86
C LEU A 62 8.41 -0.66 19.70
N ALA A 63 8.97 0.54 19.80
CA ALA A 63 10.40 0.79 19.77
C ALA A 63 10.75 1.83 20.85
N GLU A 64 11.33 1.34 21.94
CA GLU A 64 11.68 2.17 23.09
C GLU A 64 12.65 3.30 22.69
N GLY A 65 12.44 4.47 23.26
CA GLY A 65 13.25 5.66 22.97
C GLY A 65 12.88 6.37 21.66
N THR A 66 11.88 5.90 20.90
CA THR A 66 11.43 6.60 19.68
C THR A 66 10.94 8.00 20.01
N LYS A 67 11.48 8.99 19.30
CA LYS A 67 11.11 10.42 19.40
C LYS A 67 10.49 10.94 18.12
N SER A 68 10.95 10.45 16.97
CA SER A 68 10.42 10.83 15.66
C SER A 68 10.18 9.62 14.78
N ILE A 69 9.22 9.75 13.88
CA ILE A 69 8.89 8.77 12.86
C ILE A 69 9.12 9.40 11.49
N VAL A 70 10.05 8.82 10.73
CA VAL A 70 10.26 9.14 9.32
C VAL A 70 9.43 8.18 8.49
N THR A 71 8.51 8.70 7.69
CA THR A 71 7.66 7.92 6.79
C THR A 71 8.05 8.20 5.35
N VAL A 72 8.16 7.13 4.56
CA VAL A 72 8.45 7.21 3.13
C VAL A 72 7.31 6.60 2.32
N LEU A 73 7.09 7.12 1.10
CA LEU A 73 6.22 6.54 0.09
C LEU A 73 7.05 6.05 -1.08
N TYR A 74 6.71 4.87 -1.60
CA TYR A 74 7.38 4.29 -2.74
C TYR A 74 6.37 3.77 -3.74
N ASN A 75 6.35 4.36 -4.94
CA ASN A 75 5.36 4.09 -5.98
C ASN A 75 5.51 2.68 -6.55
N TYR A 76 4.37 1.95 -6.64
CA TYR A 76 4.33 0.62 -7.26
C TYR A 76 3.48 0.56 -8.54
N PHE A 77 2.91 1.67 -9.00
CA PHE A 77 2.09 1.66 -10.21
C PHE A 77 2.90 1.13 -11.40
N PRO A 78 2.47 0.03 -12.07
CA PRO A 78 3.30 -0.65 -13.05
C PRO A 78 3.34 0.09 -14.38
N LYS A 79 4.39 -0.17 -15.18
CA LYS A 79 4.48 0.30 -16.57
C LYS A 79 3.54 -0.48 -17.50
N GLN A 80 3.34 -1.75 -17.20
CA GLN A 80 2.54 -2.67 -18.00
C GLN A 80 1.59 -3.45 -17.09
N LEU A 81 0.33 -3.54 -17.49
CA LEU A 81 -0.67 -4.35 -16.80
C LEU A 81 -0.56 -5.81 -17.22
N LEU A 82 -0.91 -6.71 -16.30
CA LEU A 82 -0.96 -8.14 -16.57
C LEU A 82 -2.19 -8.51 -17.40
N GLY A 83 -2.04 -9.49 -18.28
CA GLY A 83 -3.14 -10.13 -19.02
C GLY A 83 -3.92 -9.17 -19.93
N ASP A 84 -5.18 -9.52 -20.18
CA ASP A 84 -6.15 -8.72 -20.94
C ASP A 84 -6.97 -7.76 -20.07
N GLY A 85 -6.68 -7.74 -18.76
CA GLY A 85 -7.40 -6.93 -17.77
C GLY A 85 -8.81 -7.42 -17.44
N LYS A 86 -9.23 -8.57 -17.97
CA LYS A 86 -10.59 -9.10 -17.77
C LYS A 86 -10.64 -10.31 -16.86
N HIS A 87 -9.72 -11.26 -17.05
CA HIS A 87 -9.72 -12.54 -16.34
C HIS A 87 -8.41 -12.75 -15.58
N PHE A 88 -8.48 -13.43 -14.44
CA PHE A 88 -7.32 -13.83 -13.62
C PHE A 88 -6.42 -12.65 -13.24
N LYS A 89 -7.04 -11.61 -12.63
CA LYS A 89 -6.35 -10.38 -12.22
C LYS A 89 -5.59 -10.59 -10.92
N ILE A 90 -4.42 -9.98 -10.84
CA ILE A 90 -3.61 -9.81 -9.62
C ILE A 90 -3.57 -8.31 -9.30
N ALA A 91 -3.63 -7.93 -8.03
CA ALA A 91 -3.46 -6.55 -7.63
C ALA A 91 -2.05 -6.04 -7.98
N LYS A 92 -1.98 -4.81 -8.48
CA LYS A 92 -0.75 -4.20 -9.03
C LYS A 92 0.44 -4.24 -8.09
N TYR A 93 0.20 -4.16 -6.78
CA TYR A 93 1.25 -4.19 -5.78
C TYR A 93 2.04 -5.51 -5.74
N ALA A 94 1.45 -6.59 -6.25
CA ALA A 94 2.03 -7.94 -6.22
C ALA A 94 2.62 -8.39 -7.57
N TYR A 95 2.84 -7.48 -8.52
CA TYR A 95 3.36 -7.81 -9.84
C TYR A 95 4.84 -8.22 -9.84
N GLY A 96 5.64 -7.64 -8.97
CA GLY A 96 7.08 -7.87 -8.89
C GLY A 96 7.52 -8.55 -7.60
N ALA A 97 8.74 -8.24 -7.21
CA ALA A 97 9.33 -8.72 -5.97
C ALA A 97 8.55 -8.26 -4.74
N ASP A 98 8.69 -9.00 -3.64
CA ASP A 98 8.10 -8.67 -2.37
C ASP A 98 8.57 -7.28 -1.89
N TYR A 99 7.62 -6.35 -1.80
CA TYR A 99 7.88 -4.97 -1.42
C TYR A 99 8.46 -4.84 0.00
N HIS A 100 8.17 -5.79 0.88
CA HIS A 100 8.75 -5.79 2.22
C HIS A 100 10.28 -5.82 2.17
N ASP A 101 10.85 -6.63 1.30
CA ASP A 101 12.30 -6.78 1.15
C ASP A 101 12.91 -5.58 0.45
N VAL A 102 12.28 -5.13 -0.63
CA VAL A 102 12.75 -3.97 -1.42
C VAL A 102 12.79 -2.70 -0.56
N LEU A 103 11.67 -2.38 0.11
CA LEU A 103 11.60 -1.19 0.95
C LEU A 103 12.54 -1.29 2.15
N LYS A 104 12.55 -2.43 2.88
CA LYS A 104 13.45 -2.60 4.03
C LYS A 104 14.91 -2.42 3.64
N ARG A 105 15.33 -2.89 2.47
CA ARG A 105 16.69 -2.71 1.97
C ARG A 105 17.00 -1.23 1.72
N LYS A 106 16.13 -0.51 1.02
CA LYS A 106 16.29 0.93 0.76
C LYS A 106 16.24 1.76 2.04
N MET A 107 15.37 1.40 2.96
CA MET A 107 15.28 2.11 4.25
C MET A 107 16.48 1.85 5.16
N ARG A 108 17.15 0.68 5.07
CA ARG A 108 18.45 0.47 5.73
C ARG A 108 19.52 1.41 5.19
N GLN A 109 19.58 1.60 3.88
CA GLN A 109 20.50 2.58 3.27
C GLN A 109 20.22 4.00 3.77
N LEU A 110 18.95 4.38 3.92
CA LEU A 110 18.59 5.68 4.49
C LEU A 110 19.06 5.79 5.95
N LEU A 111 18.82 4.74 6.75
CA LEU A 111 19.24 4.70 8.14
C LEU A 111 20.76 4.78 8.28
N GLU A 112 21.51 4.02 7.49
CA GLU A 112 22.99 4.05 7.46
C GLU A 112 23.50 5.46 7.16
N ARG A 113 22.93 6.17 6.19
CA ARG A 113 23.30 7.57 5.90
C ARG A 113 22.97 8.52 7.06
N ILE A 114 21.84 8.31 7.76
CA ILE A 114 21.48 9.11 8.94
C ILE A 114 22.48 8.86 10.08
N GLU A 115 22.88 7.62 10.29
CA GLU A 115 23.87 7.23 11.32
C GLU A 115 25.25 7.80 11.01
N GLU A 116 25.68 7.76 9.75
CA GLU A 116 26.92 8.42 9.28
C GLU A 116 26.87 9.94 9.50
N GLN A 117 25.78 10.60 9.10
CA GLN A 117 25.61 12.04 9.24
C GLN A 117 25.59 12.49 10.70
N THR A 118 25.03 11.69 11.58
CA THR A 118 24.92 12.01 13.01
C THR A 118 26.14 11.54 13.83
N GLY A 119 26.97 10.68 13.26
CA GLY A 119 28.10 10.06 13.95
C GLY A 119 27.69 9.10 15.09
N LYS A 120 26.46 8.56 15.05
CA LYS A 120 25.88 7.73 16.13
C LYS A 120 25.17 6.52 15.55
N LEU A 121 25.35 5.36 16.17
CA LEU A 121 24.47 4.22 15.97
C LEU A 121 23.16 4.47 16.73
N LEU A 122 22.04 4.46 16.03
CA LEU A 122 20.77 4.93 16.57
C LEU A 122 19.92 3.82 17.19
N GLY A 123 20.21 2.54 16.89
CA GLY A 123 19.37 1.42 17.34
C GLY A 123 17.93 1.48 16.82
N SER A 124 17.74 2.17 15.72
CA SER A 124 16.45 2.44 15.11
C SER A 124 15.77 1.19 14.53
N ARG A 125 14.46 1.24 14.35
CA ARG A 125 13.69 0.14 13.79
C ARG A 125 12.99 0.55 12.49
N ILE A 126 13.02 -0.38 11.53
CA ILE A 126 12.37 -0.25 10.23
C ILE A 126 11.11 -1.10 10.22
N PHE A 127 10.00 -0.50 9.79
CA PHE A 127 8.72 -1.18 9.66
C PHE A 127 8.14 -0.99 8.25
N VAL A 128 7.71 -2.09 7.66
CA VAL A 128 6.99 -2.15 6.38
C VAL A 128 5.97 -3.27 6.53
N ASP A 129 4.71 -2.94 6.72
CA ASP A 129 3.51 -3.81 6.75
C ASP A 129 3.59 -5.08 7.65
N SER A 130 4.66 -5.31 8.35
CA SER A 130 4.90 -6.56 9.12
C SER A 130 4.88 -6.36 10.65
N ALA A 131 4.42 -5.21 11.14
CA ALA A 131 4.43 -4.85 12.56
C ALA A 131 3.11 -4.17 12.98
N PRO A 132 2.82 -4.08 14.30
CA PRO A 132 1.65 -3.35 14.78
C PRO A 132 1.86 -1.82 14.66
N VAL A 133 1.86 -1.32 13.43
CA VAL A 133 1.96 0.10 13.07
C VAL A 133 0.72 0.50 12.28
N LEU A 134 0.11 1.63 12.60
CA LEU A 134 -0.94 2.25 11.79
C LEU A 134 -0.29 3.09 10.68
N GLU A 135 0.25 2.43 9.66
CA GLU A 135 1.11 3.03 8.65
C GLU A 135 0.48 4.23 7.95
N ARG A 136 -0.78 4.09 7.53
CA ARG A 136 -1.51 5.17 6.86
C ARG A 136 -1.74 6.38 7.77
N ALA A 137 -1.97 6.15 9.07
CA ALA A 137 -2.11 7.23 10.06
C ALA A 137 -0.80 8.01 10.19
N TRP A 138 0.32 7.32 10.31
CA TRP A 138 1.63 7.97 10.36
C TRP A 138 1.96 8.73 9.07
N ALA A 139 1.62 8.17 7.91
CA ALA A 139 1.79 8.89 6.65
C ALA A 139 0.97 10.18 6.58
N VAL A 140 -0.26 10.18 7.12
CA VAL A 140 -1.08 11.40 7.25
C VAL A 140 -0.44 12.39 8.22
N ARG A 141 0.02 11.94 9.40
CA ARG A 141 0.70 12.79 10.37
C ARG A 141 1.98 13.42 9.82
N CYS A 142 2.70 12.70 8.98
CA CYS A 142 3.86 13.21 8.25
C CYS A 142 3.49 14.15 7.08
N GLY A 143 2.21 14.44 6.85
CA GLY A 143 1.76 15.32 5.78
C GLY A 143 1.85 14.74 4.37
N LEU A 144 1.97 13.41 4.23
CA LEU A 144 2.18 12.75 2.94
C LEU A 144 0.89 12.53 2.14
N GLY A 145 -0.26 12.74 2.75
CA GLY A 145 -1.54 12.56 2.10
C GLY A 145 -2.71 12.64 3.07
N PHE A 146 -3.84 12.10 2.65
CA PHE A 146 -5.04 11.95 3.47
C PHE A 146 -5.67 10.58 3.24
N ILE A 147 -6.46 10.09 4.20
CA ILE A 147 -7.19 8.82 4.04
C ILE A 147 -8.41 9.06 3.15
N GLY A 148 -8.50 8.31 2.06
CA GLY A 148 -9.67 8.31 1.17
C GLY A 148 -10.86 7.54 1.74
N LYS A 149 -12.06 7.75 1.16
CA LYS A 149 -13.27 6.98 1.52
C LYS A 149 -13.10 5.47 1.34
N ASN A 150 -12.17 5.05 0.47
CA ASN A 150 -11.76 3.65 0.28
C ASN A 150 -10.70 3.17 1.29
N THR A 151 -10.45 3.91 2.35
CA THR A 151 -9.46 3.65 3.39
C THR A 151 -8.00 3.66 2.95
N ALA A 152 -7.70 3.87 1.66
CA ALA A 152 -6.33 4.00 1.18
C ALA A 152 -5.74 5.39 1.51
N LEU A 153 -4.42 5.45 1.69
CA LEU A 153 -3.69 6.72 1.69
C LEU A 153 -3.72 7.30 0.27
N ILE A 154 -4.16 8.53 0.14
CA ILE A 154 -4.14 9.28 -1.13
C ILE A 154 -3.07 10.37 -1.02
N HIS A 155 -1.98 10.17 -1.73
CA HIS A 155 -0.94 11.18 -1.92
C HIS A 155 -1.36 12.16 -3.01
N SER A 156 -1.15 13.46 -2.79
CA SER A 156 -1.45 14.50 -3.78
C SER A 156 -0.22 15.39 -3.98
N PRO A 157 0.23 15.56 -5.21
CA PRO A 157 1.35 16.45 -5.52
C PRO A 157 1.16 17.89 -5.00
N MET A 158 -0.10 18.31 -4.86
CA MET A 158 -0.45 19.62 -4.30
C MET A 158 -0.14 19.73 -2.79
N SER A 159 0.02 18.61 -2.08
CA SER A 159 0.39 18.63 -0.66
C SER A 159 1.82 19.13 -0.44
N LEU A 160 2.71 18.81 -1.36
CA LEU A 160 4.10 19.26 -1.33
C LEU A 160 4.28 20.75 -1.67
N THR A 161 3.35 21.35 -2.42
CA THR A 161 3.40 22.77 -2.77
C THR A 161 2.93 23.67 -1.64
N ALA A 162 2.05 23.21 -0.75
CA ALA A 162 1.57 23.97 0.39
C ALA A 162 2.67 24.23 1.45
N SER A 163 3.61 23.28 1.63
CA SER A 163 4.76 23.47 2.53
C SER A 163 5.91 24.25 1.89
N ARG A 164 5.91 24.44 0.57
CA ARG A 164 6.97 25.14 -0.19
C ARG A 164 6.70 26.60 -0.53
N SER A 165 5.50 27.11 -0.31
CA SER A 165 5.18 28.53 -0.59
C SER A 165 5.94 29.53 0.28
N GLN A 166 6.80 29.07 1.20
CA GLN A 166 7.61 29.94 2.08
C GLN A 166 9.12 29.90 1.84
N HIS A 167 9.66 29.12 0.90
CA HIS A 167 11.11 29.09 0.66
C HIS A 167 11.47 29.17 -0.83
N ASN A 168 12.09 30.25 -1.15
CA ASN A 168 12.97 30.68 -2.27
C ASN A 168 13.00 29.87 -3.59
N LYS A 169 12.82 30.67 -4.67
CA LYS A 169 12.85 30.29 -6.09
C LYS A 169 14.26 30.06 -6.67
N GLU A 170 15.31 30.04 -5.90
CA GLU A 170 16.67 29.97 -6.40
C GLU A 170 17.38 28.69 -5.97
N GLU A 171 18.04 28.06 -6.90
CA GLU A 171 18.89 26.86 -6.86
C GLU A 171 18.17 25.51 -6.84
N LEU A 172 18.22 24.84 -8.01
CA LEU A 172 18.35 23.38 -8.10
C LEU A 172 18.54 22.92 -9.55
N ASP A 173 19.79 22.95 -9.99
CA ASP A 173 20.27 22.25 -11.19
C ASP A 173 20.75 20.85 -10.78
N ILE A 174 19.87 19.86 -10.84
CA ILE A 174 20.24 18.43 -10.89
C ILE A 174 19.12 17.71 -11.64
N ASN A 175 19.41 17.26 -12.85
CA ASN A 175 18.60 16.48 -13.77
C ASN A 175 17.07 16.76 -13.69
N PRO A 176 16.59 17.81 -14.39
CA PRO A 176 15.22 18.33 -14.20
C PRO A 176 14.13 17.33 -14.59
N THR A 177 14.40 16.36 -15.45
CA THR A 177 13.40 15.41 -15.96
C THR A 177 13.03 14.33 -14.98
N ALA A 178 14.00 13.71 -14.29
CA ALA A 178 13.74 12.65 -13.32
C ALA A 178 13.08 13.16 -12.02
N ARG A 179 13.49 14.35 -11.54
CA ARG A 179 12.87 15.00 -10.36
C ARG A 179 11.46 15.54 -10.65
N ARG A 180 11.21 16.04 -11.85
CA ARG A 180 9.90 16.62 -12.23
C ARG A 180 8.82 15.54 -12.29
N SER A 181 9.14 14.34 -12.79
CA SER A 181 8.21 13.22 -12.87
C SER A 181 7.79 12.69 -11.50
N ARG A 182 8.73 12.46 -10.57
CA ARG A 182 8.42 11.95 -9.22
C ARG A 182 7.59 12.94 -8.40
N ARG A 183 7.92 14.23 -8.44
CA ARG A 183 7.17 15.29 -7.73
C ARG A 183 5.73 15.49 -8.23
N GLN A 184 5.37 14.93 -9.38
CA GLN A 184 4.03 15.00 -9.96
C GLN A 184 3.23 13.71 -9.76
N CYS A 185 3.87 12.63 -9.28
CA CYS A 185 3.19 11.37 -9.00
C CYS A 185 2.25 11.53 -7.81
N GLY A 186 1.01 11.14 -8.01
CA GLY A 186 -0.03 11.18 -6.98
C GLY A 186 -0.90 9.94 -7.04
N GLY A 187 -1.92 9.88 -6.20
CA GLY A 187 -2.83 8.74 -6.12
C GLY A 187 -2.60 7.88 -4.90
N SER A 188 -2.95 6.61 -4.98
CA SER A 188 -2.87 5.69 -3.84
C SER A 188 -2.00 4.45 -4.08
N PHE A 189 -1.30 4.37 -5.21
CA PHE A 189 -0.44 3.23 -5.54
C PHE A 189 0.97 3.38 -4.94
N PHE A 190 1.04 3.51 -3.61
CA PHE A 190 2.29 3.66 -2.86
C PHE A 190 2.39 2.62 -1.75
N PHE A 191 3.57 1.99 -1.64
CA PHE A 191 3.99 1.33 -0.43
C PHE A 191 4.41 2.37 0.60
N ILE A 192 4.25 2.03 1.88
CA ILE A 192 4.57 2.89 3.00
C ILE A 192 5.65 2.21 3.84
N GLY A 193 6.66 2.95 4.24
CA GLY A 193 7.68 2.46 5.15
C GLY A 193 7.97 3.48 6.25
N HIS A 194 8.41 2.99 7.41
CA HIS A 194 8.67 3.82 8.58
C HIS A 194 10.02 3.52 9.21
N LEU A 195 10.76 4.59 9.56
CA LEU A 195 11.89 4.55 10.49
C LEU A 195 11.47 5.15 11.82
N PHE A 196 11.60 4.40 12.89
CA PHE A 196 11.39 4.87 14.25
C PHE A 196 12.75 5.27 14.83
N LEU A 197 12.96 6.57 15.05
CA LEU A 197 14.23 7.15 15.40
C LEU A 197 14.23 7.72 16.83
N PRO A 198 15.32 7.50 17.60
CA PRO A 198 15.49 8.12 18.92
C PRO A 198 16.04 9.56 18.83
N LEU A 199 15.84 10.21 17.69
CA LEU A 199 16.25 11.59 17.42
C LEU A 199 15.04 12.52 17.53
N GLU A 200 15.22 13.68 18.12
CA GLU A 200 14.26 14.79 18.04
C GLU A 200 14.46 15.50 16.72
N LEU A 201 13.51 15.34 15.80
CA LEU A 201 13.50 15.93 14.49
C LEU A 201 12.35 16.93 14.39
N GLU A 202 12.53 18.00 13.62
CA GLU A 202 11.41 18.89 13.31
C GLU A 202 10.42 18.20 12.37
N GLU A 203 9.15 18.34 12.68
CA GLU A 203 8.07 17.88 11.83
C GLU A 203 8.10 18.59 10.48
N THR A 204 7.87 17.83 9.40
CA THR A 204 8.01 18.37 8.05
C THR A 204 6.69 18.58 7.32
N GLY A 205 5.59 18.12 7.91
CA GLY A 205 4.26 18.24 7.35
C GLY A 205 3.19 18.38 8.41
N LYS A 206 1.98 18.67 7.95
CA LYS A 206 0.76 18.66 8.79
C LYS A 206 -0.28 17.75 8.14
N PRO A 207 -1.14 17.10 8.92
CA PRO A 207 -2.25 16.34 8.39
C PRO A 207 -3.05 17.16 7.37
N LEU A 208 -3.29 16.57 6.20
CA LEU A 208 -4.08 17.21 5.18
C LEU A 208 -5.56 16.91 5.38
N PRO A 209 -6.44 17.88 5.14
CA PRO A 209 -7.87 17.65 5.20
C PRO A 209 -8.28 16.63 4.12
N ASN A 210 -9.29 15.82 4.44
CA ASN A 210 -9.87 14.92 3.46
C ASN A 210 -10.42 15.69 2.26
N ARG A 211 -10.08 15.25 1.06
CA ARG A 211 -10.46 15.91 -0.20
C ARG A 211 -11.38 15.06 -1.09
N CYS A 212 -11.96 13.98 -0.58
CA CYS A 212 -12.94 13.17 -1.32
C CYS A 212 -14.22 13.96 -1.61
N GLY A 213 -14.62 14.89 -0.74
CA GLY A 213 -15.82 15.70 -0.90
C GLY A 213 -17.06 14.84 -1.14
N ARG A 214 -17.83 15.13 -2.20
CA ARG A 214 -19.05 14.41 -2.58
C ARG A 214 -18.78 13.13 -3.39
N CYS A 215 -17.54 12.84 -3.77
CA CYS A 215 -17.22 11.67 -4.58
C CYS A 215 -17.43 10.37 -3.80
N ASN A 216 -18.15 9.40 -4.38
CA ASN A 216 -18.38 8.07 -3.83
C ASN A 216 -17.98 6.95 -4.81
N LYS A 217 -17.25 7.25 -5.87
CA LYS A 217 -16.92 6.28 -6.94
C LYS A 217 -16.35 4.96 -6.42
N CYS A 218 -15.51 4.98 -5.38
CA CYS A 218 -14.94 3.75 -4.81
C CYS A 218 -15.97 2.91 -4.04
N ILE A 219 -16.96 3.55 -3.42
CA ILE A 219 -18.06 2.88 -2.72
C ILE A 219 -19.00 2.27 -3.76
N ASP A 220 -19.42 3.07 -4.73
CA ASP A 220 -20.36 2.66 -5.79
C ASP A 220 -19.80 1.53 -6.67
N ALA A 221 -18.48 1.50 -6.86
CA ALA A 221 -17.80 0.48 -7.66
C ALA A 221 -17.44 -0.80 -6.89
N CYS A 222 -17.60 -0.84 -5.58
CA CYS A 222 -17.24 -2.03 -4.80
C CYS A 222 -18.28 -3.16 -5.02
N PRO A 223 -17.93 -4.25 -5.75
CA PRO A 223 -18.94 -5.21 -6.20
C PRO A 223 -19.49 -6.08 -5.07
N THR A 224 -18.81 -6.14 -3.93
CA THR A 224 -19.19 -6.93 -2.77
C THR A 224 -19.76 -6.08 -1.64
N GLY A 225 -19.85 -4.76 -1.81
CA GLY A 225 -20.29 -3.84 -0.76
C GLY A 225 -19.38 -3.80 0.47
N ALA A 226 -18.11 -4.18 0.33
CA ALA A 226 -17.15 -4.11 1.44
C ALA A 226 -16.91 -2.67 1.93
N LEU A 227 -17.12 -1.67 1.08
CA LEU A 227 -17.09 -0.25 1.39
C LEU A 227 -18.52 0.28 1.59
N GLU A 228 -19.20 -0.12 2.66
CA GLU A 228 -20.59 0.26 2.92
C GLU A 228 -20.74 1.75 3.26
N THR A 229 -19.76 2.30 3.97
CA THR A 229 -19.73 3.70 4.39
C THR A 229 -18.36 4.31 4.15
N PRO A 230 -18.27 5.64 3.96
CA PRO A 230 -16.99 6.32 3.84
C PRO A 230 -16.04 5.99 4.99
N PHE A 231 -14.78 5.69 4.66
CA PHE A 231 -13.68 5.43 5.62
C PHE A 231 -13.81 4.11 6.41
N HIS A 232 -14.79 3.27 6.09
CA HIS A 232 -14.98 1.97 6.72
C HIS A 232 -14.95 0.88 5.66
N ILE A 233 -14.25 -0.20 5.97
CA ILE A 233 -14.20 -1.42 5.16
C ILE A 233 -14.56 -2.62 6.03
N ASP A 234 -15.49 -3.44 5.59
CA ASP A 234 -15.71 -4.78 6.15
C ASP A 234 -14.80 -5.75 5.40
N ALA A 235 -13.70 -6.17 6.05
CA ALA A 235 -12.74 -7.08 5.42
C ALA A 235 -13.39 -8.40 4.99
N ARG A 236 -14.38 -8.91 5.74
CA ARG A 236 -15.07 -10.18 5.44
C ARG A 236 -15.75 -10.17 4.07
N LYS A 237 -16.05 -9.00 3.52
CA LYS A 237 -16.64 -8.81 2.18
C LYS A 237 -15.59 -8.38 1.15
N CYS A 238 -14.41 -7.95 1.56
CA CYS A 238 -13.40 -7.40 0.65
C CYS A 238 -12.72 -8.50 -0.14
N ILE A 239 -12.74 -8.41 -1.47
CA ILE A 239 -12.08 -9.37 -2.37
C ILE A 239 -10.59 -9.52 -2.01
N SER A 240 -9.90 -8.42 -1.67
CA SER A 240 -8.49 -8.48 -1.27
C SER A 240 -8.29 -9.37 -0.04
N TYR A 241 -9.11 -9.22 1.00
CA TYR A 241 -9.06 -10.08 2.18
C TYR A 241 -9.40 -11.54 1.82
N LEU A 242 -10.48 -11.76 1.08
CA LEU A 242 -10.96 -13.09 0.73
C LEU A 242 -9.96 -13.88 -0.12
N THR A 243 -9.18 -13.21 -0.95
CA THR A 243 -8.21 -13.84 -1.84
C THR A 243 -6.80 -13.96 -1.25
N ILE A 244 -6.48 -13.25 -0.16
CA ILE A 244 -5.15 -13.23 0.44
C ILE A 244 -5.15 -13.87 1.84
N GLU A 245 -5.99 -13.35 2.75
CA GLU A 245 -5.94 -13.66 4.18
C GLU A 245 -6.87 -14.80 4.58
N TYR A 246 -8.09 -14.83 4.00
CA TYR A 246 -9.10 -15.82 4.31
C TYR A 246 -8.69 -17.20 3.78
N LYS A 247 -8.74 -18.21 4.67
CA LYS A 247 -8.33 -19.59 4.33
C LYS A 247 -9.51 -20.56 4.18
N GLY A 248 -10.73 -20.10 4.45
CA GLY A 248 -11.94 -20.90 4.33
C GLY A 248 -12.46 -21.06 2.90
N SER A 249 -13.63 -21.67 2.78
CA SER A 249 -14.33 -21.86 1.50
C SER A 249 -14.92 -20.54 0.99
N LEU A 250 -14.84 -20.30 -0.32
CA LEU A 250 -15.50 -19.18 -0.99
C LEU A 250 -16.90 -19.50 -1.50
N ALA A 251 -17.44 -20.70 -1.22
CA ALA A 251 -18.71 -21.20 -1.78
C ALA A 251 -19.92 -20.29 -1.50
N ASP A 252 -19.91 -19.57 -0.37
CA ASP A 252 -20.98 -18.66 0.03
C ASP A 252 -20.90 -17.28 -0.65
N HIS A 253 -19.87 -17.05 -1.47
CA HIS A 253 -19.67 -15.81 -2.19
C HIS A 253 -20.10 -15.92 -3.65
N ASN A 254 -20.37 -14.79 -4.29
CA ASN A 254 -20.69 -14.73 -5.72
C ASN A 254 -19.39 -14.61 -6.54
N PRO A 255 -19.01 -15.62 -7.35
CA PRO A 255 -17.77 -15.59 -8.13
C PRO A 255 -17.77 -14.47 -9.20
N THR A 256 -18.91 -14.15 -9.79
CA THR A 256 -19.02 -13.04 -10.78
C THR A 256 -18.69 -11.68 -10.15
N ALA A 257 -19.03 -11.49 -8.85
CA ALA A 257 -18.68 -10.26 -8.14
C ALA A 257 -17.17 -10.07 -7.93
N PHE A 258 -16.37 -11.13 -8.06
CA PHE A 258 -14.91 -11.01 -7.97
C PHE A 258 -14.29 -10.41 -9.24
N ASP A 259 -15.04 -10.27 -10.31
CA ASP A 259 -14.60 -9.62 -11.55
C ASP A 259 -13.20 -10.07 -12.01
N GLY A 260 -12.93 -11.37 -11.89
CA GLY A 260 -11.65 -11.97 -12.27
C GLY A 260 -10.47 -11.74 -11.30
N TRP A 261 -10.65 -11.10 -10.16
CA TRP A 261 -9.59 -10.89 -9.17
C TRP A 261 -9.28 -12.17 -8.41
N MET A 262 -8.17 -12.81 -8.75
CA MET A 262 -7.70 -14.04 -8.08
C MET A 262 -6.72 -13.77 -6.93
N TYR A 263 -6.11 -12.58 -6.88
CA TYR A 263 -5.22 -12.16 -5.79
C TYR A 263 -5.28 -10.65 -5.58
N GLY A 264 -5.75 -10.21 -4.42
CA GLY A 264 -5.97 -8.80 -4.14
C GLY A 264 -7.12 -8.22 -4.96
N CYS A 265 -7.27 -6.90 -4.92
CA CYS A 265 -8.28 -6.17 -5.69
C CYS A 265 -7.94 -4.68 -5.74
N ASP A 266 -7.93 -4.10 -6.93
CA ASP A 266 -7.64 -2.67 -7.12
C ASP A 266 -8.87 -1.83 -7.52
N ILE A 267 -10.09 -2.40 -7.58
CA ILE A 267 -11.29 -1.72 -8.09
C ILE A 267 -11.49 -0.35 -7.45
N CYS A 268 -11.45 -0.26 -6.13
CA CYS A 268 -11.67 1.00 -5.41
C CYS A 268 -10.54 2.03 -5.63
N GLN A 269 -9.34 1.58 -5.97
CA GLN A 269 -8.23 2.44 -6.35
C GLN A 269 -8.31 2.86 -7.82
N ASP A 270 -8.65 1.94 -8.74
CA ASP A 270 -8.73 2.21 -10.18
C ASP A 270 -9.78 3.27 -10.52
N VAL A 271 -10.92 3.26 -9.84
CA VAL A 271 -11.98 4.27 -10.05
C VAL A 271 -11.72 5.60 -9.33
N CYS A 272 -10.68 5.67 -8.50
CA CYS A 272 -10.38 6.87 -7.73
C CYS A 272 -9.85 7.99 -8.63
N PRO A 273 -10.49 9.18 -8.67
CA PRO A 273 -10.05 10.28 -9.52
C PRO A 273 -8.61 10.76 -9.24
N TYR A 274 -8.09 10.52 -8.05
CA TYR A 274 -6.71 10.88 -7.71
C TYR A 274 -5.68 9.99 -8.42
N ASN A 275 -6.05 8.76 -8.79
CA ASN A 275 -5.16 7.83 -9.49
C ASN A 275 -4.92 8.19 -10.97
N ARG A 276 -5.63 9.20 -11.52
CA ARG A 276 -5.26 9.81 -12.81
C ARG A 276 -3.89 10.50 -12.80
N PHE A 277 -3.35 10.76 -11.62
CA PHE A 277 -2.02 11.34 -11.43
C PHE A 277 -0.95 10.28 -11.13
N SER A 278 -1.30 9.00 -11.14
CA SER A 278 -0.34 7.92 -10.98
C SER A 278 0.57 7.85 -12.21
N LEU A 279 1.86 7.74 -11.97
CA LEU A 279 2.88 7.58 -13.00
C LEU A 279 3.53 6.21 -12.85
N PRO A 280 3.93 5.55 -13.94
CA PRO A 280 4.64 4.29 -13.83
C PRO A 280 5.87 4.39 -12.94
N ASN A 281 6.05 3.41 -12.04
CA ASN A 281 7.22 3.32 -11.19
C ASN A 281 8.49 3.02 -12.01
N THR A 282 9.65 3.35 -11.47
CA THR A 282 10.96 3.13 -12.09
C THR A 282 11.77 2.03 -11.42
N GLU A 283 11.22 1.35 -10.40
CA GLU A 283 11.88 0.27 -9.70
C GLU A 283 11.84 -1.01 -10.54
N PRO A 284 13.00 -1.53 -10.97
CA PRO A 284 13.04 -2.74 -11.79
C PRO A 284 12.44 -3.97 -11.08
N GLU A 285 12.62 -4.08 -9.77
CA GLU A 285 12.13 -5.20 -8.98
C GLU A 285 10.60 -5.22 -8.82
N PHE A 286 9.91 -4.11 -9.07
CA PHE A 286 8.44 -4.03 -9.06
C PHE A 286 7.80 -4.31 -10.41
N GLN A 287 8.61 -4.52 -11.46
CA GLN A 287 8.06 -4.89 -12.75
C GLN A 287 7.73 -6.39 -12.79
N PRO A 288 6.62 -6.77 -13.44
CA PRO A 288 6.29 -8.18 -13.64
C PRO A 288 7.35 -8.87 -14.53
N SER A 289 7.62 -10.15 -14.26
CA SER A 289 8.48 -10.95 -15.10
C SER A 289 7.85 -11.17 -16.49
N GLU A 290 8.68 -11.43 -17.51
CA GLU A 290 8.19 -11.78 -18.85
C GLU A 290 7.28 -13.01 -18.82
N GLN A 291 7.62 -14.00 -17.98
CA GLN A 291 6.81 -15.20 -17.80
C GLN A 291 5.42 -14.85 -17.23
N LEU A 292 5.36 -13.98 -16.23
CA LEU A 292 4.07 -13.52 -15.64
C LEU A 292 3.25 -12.73 -16.67
N LEU A 293 3.90 -11.90 -17.48
CA LEU A 293 3.25 -11.15 -18.57
C LEU A 293 2.71 -12.05 -19.68
N ALA A 294 3.30 -13.20 -19.88
CA ALA A 294 2.90 -14.16 -20.90
C ALA A 294 1.68 -15.02 -20.50
N MET A 295 1.38 -15.13 -19.18
CA MET A 295 0.29 -15.95 -18.67
C MET A 295 -1.07 -15.57 -19.26
N ARG A 296 -1.86 -16.56 -19.64
CA ARG A 296 -3.22 -16.43 -20.19
C ARG A 296 -4.22 -17.27 -19.38
N GLY A 297 -5.49 -17.13 -19.66
CA GLY A 297 -6.56 -17.79 -18.91
C GLY A 297 -6.37 -19.28 -18.70
N ASP A 298 -6.01 -20.01 -19.76
CA ASP A 298 -5.78 -21.47 -19.69
C ASP A 298 -4.53 -21.85 -18.90
N ASP A 299 -3.50 -21.01 -18.91
CA ASP A 299 -2.28 -21.24 -18.15
C ASP A 299 -2.56 -21.13 -16.65
N TRP A 300 -3.37 -20.14 -16.26
CA TRP A 300 -3.80 -19.99 -14.86
C TRP A 300 -4.60 -21.19 -14.35
N LYS A 301 -5.53 -21.71 -15.18
CA LYS A 301 -6.35 -22.90 -14.82
C LYS A 301 -5.49 -24.16 -14.66
N LYS A 302 -4.36 -24.25 -15.35
CA LYS A 302 -3.45 -25.39 -15.33
C LYS A 302 -2.21 -25.18 -14.46
N LEU A 303 -2.14 -24.06 -13.74
CA LEU A 303 -0.99 -23.71 -12.91
C LEU A 303 -0.65 -24.83 -11.95
N THR A 304 0.59 -25.31 -12.03
CA THR A 304 1.16 -26.32 -11.12
C THR A 304 1.88 -25.65 -9.94
N GLU A 305 2.06 -26.37 -8.84
CA GLU A 305 2.81 -25.88 -7.67
C GLU A 305 4.25 -25.47 -8.03
N THR A 306 4.92 -26.24 -8.89
CA THR A 306 6.30 -25.92 -9.36
C THR A 306 6.34 -24.63 -10.16
N GLU A 307 5.35 -24.38 -11.01
CA GLU A 307 5.22 -23.12 -11.76
C GLU A 307 4.91 -21.95 -10.81
N PHE A 308 4.03 -22.15 -9.83
CA PHE A 308 3.73 -21.16 -8.80
C PHE A 308 4.99 -20.77 -8.03
N GLU A 309 5.77 -21.75 -7.54
CA GLU A 309 7.03 -21.51 -6.83
C GLU A 309 8.05 -20.76 -7.70
N THR A 310 8.07 -21.03 -9.00
CA THR A 310 8.97 -20.34 -9.95
C THR A 310 8.52 -18.89 -10.18
N LEU A 311 7.23 -18.69 -10.46
CA LEU A 311 6.65 -17.37 -10.78
C LEU A 311 6.67 -16.40 -9.59
N PHE A 312 6.44 -16.92 -8.37
CA PHE A 312 6.17 -16.11 -7.19
C PHE A 312 7.19 -16.28 -6.05
N LYS A 313 8.35 -16.86 -6.32
CA LYS A 313 9.41 -17.19 -5.33
C LYS A 313 9.73 -16.04 -4.35
N HIS A 314 9.70 -14.82 -4.81
CA HIS A 314 10.01 -13.62 -4.03
C HIS A 314 8.91 -12.56 -4.21
N SER A 315 7.66 -12.99 -4.27
CA SER A 315 6.51 -12.13 -4.49
C SER A 315 5.58 -12.14 -3.28
N ALA A 316 4.87 -11.06 -3.07
CA ALA A 316 3.81 -10.96 -2.07
C ALA A 316 2.69 -12.00 -2.28
N VAL A 317 2.57 -12.59 -3.48
CA VAL A 317 1.59 -13.65 -3.80
C VAL A 317 1.82 -14.91 -2.94
N GLN A 318 3.03 -15.16 -2.45
CA GLN A 318 3.33 -16.22 -1.49
C GLN A 318 2.48 -16.16 -0.20
N ARG A 319 1.90 -15.03 0.13
CA ARG A 319 1.01 -14.87 1.29
C ARG A 319 -0.24 -15.75 1.21
N ALA A 320 -0.81 -15.92 0.02
CA ALA A 320 -1.93 -16.84 -0.20
C ALA A 320 -1.48 -18.31 -0.25
N GLY A 321 -0.27 -18.58 -0.74
CA GLY A 321 0.25 -19.91 -1.06
C GLY A 321 -0.38 -20.47 -2.33
N PHE A 322 0.19 -21.60 -2.82
CA PHE A 322 -0.32 -22.28 -4.02
C PHE A 322 -1.79 -22.68 -3.88
N GLU A 323 -2.15 -23.37 -2.80
CA GLU A 323 -3.51 -23.84 -2.55
C GLU A 323 -4.53 -22.70 -2.46
N GLY A 324 -4.13 -21.56 -1.85
CA GLY A 324 -4.98 -20.37 -1.77
C GLY A 324 -5.21 -19.73 -3.13
N LEU A 325 -4.17 -19.58 -3.94
CA LEU A 325 -4.29 -19.05 -5.30
C LEU A 325 -5.11 -19.97 -6.20
N LYS A 326 -4.87 -21.28 -6.14
CA LYS A 326 -5.62 -22.30 -6.88
C LYS A 326 -7.10 -22.30 -6.53
N ARG A 327 -7.43 -22.29 -5.23
CA ARG A 327 -8.81 -22.11 -4.75
C ARG A 327 -9.48 -20.89 -5.38
N ASN A 328 -8.77 -19.75 -5.41
CA ASN A 328 -9.30 -18.50 -5.97
C ASN A 328 -9.53 -18.63 -7.49
N ILE A 329 -8.60 -19.24 -8.23
CA ILE A 329 -8.71 -19.49 -9.67
C ILE A 329 -9.91 -20.37 -9.97
N GLU A 330 -10.08 -21.48 -9.25
CA GLU A 330 -11.21 -22.40 -9.41
C GLU A 330 -12.55 -21.72 -9.10
N PHE A 331 -12.58 -20.91 -8.04
CA PHE A 331 -13.77 -20.15 -7.65
C PHE A 331 -14.20 -19.16 -8.74
N ILE A 332 -13.31 -18.33 -9.26
CA ILE A 332 -13.67 -17.37 -10.33
C ILE A 332 -14.06 -18.10 -11.62
N SER A 333 -13.39 -19.20 -11.96
CA SER A 333 -13.72 -19.99 -13.14
C SER A 333 -15.13 -20.59 -13.09
N SER A 334 -15.65 -20.86 -11.89
CA SER A 334 -17.03 -21.35 -11.72
C SER A 334 -18.10 -20.30 -12.08
N GLY A 335 -17.75 -19.00 -12.03
CA GLY A 335 -18.61 -17.89 -12.48
C GLY A 335 -18.74 -17.82 -13.99
N GLU A 336 -17.64 -18.03 -14.73
CA GLU A 336 -17.66 -18.04 -16.20
C GLU A 336 -18.62 -19.09 -16.76
N LEU A 337 -18.72 -20.27 -16.10
CA LEU A 337 -19.62 -21.34 -16.49
C LEU A 337 -21.10 -21.00 -16.26
N ARG A 338 -21.41 -20.21 -15.22
CA ARG A 338 -22.81 -19.80 -14.91
C ARG A 338 -23.32 -18.76 -15.91
N ASP A 339 -22.48 -17.78 -16.29
CA ASP A 339 -22.86 -16.77 -17.26
C ASP A 339 -23.08 -17.39 -18.66
N ALA A 340 -22.25 -18.35 -19.09
CA ALA A 340 -22.40 -19.08 -20.35
C ALA A 340 -23.69 -19.93 -20.44
N VAL A 341 -24.26 -20.34 -19.32
CA VAL A 341 -25.54 -21.09 -19.27
C VAL A 341 -26.74 -20.15 -19.41
N HIS A 342 -26.67 -18.94 -18.84
CA HIS A 342 -27.76 -17.94 -18.91
C HIS A 342 -27.83 -17.23 -20.26
N ASP A 343 -26.74 -17.12 -21.01
CA ASP A 343 -26.75 -16.54 -22.36
C ASP A 343 -27.30 -17.51 -23.45
N ASN A 344 -27.61 -18.75 -23.08
CA ASN A 344 -28.18 -19.79 -23.97
C ASN A 344 -29.66 -20.14 -23.65
N GLU A 345 -30.28 -19.45 -22.70
CA GLU A 345 -31.73 -19.51 -22.43
C GLU A 345 -32.43 -18.25 -22.94
#